data_675959c3c9c58474802557fa2298b9b6
#
_entry.id   675959c3c9c58474802557fa2298b9b6
#
_cell.length_a   1.000
_cell.length_b   1.000
_cell.length_c   1.000
_cell.angle_alpha   90.00
_cell.angle_beta   90.00
_cell.angle_gamma   90.00
#
_symmetry.space_group_name_H-M   'P 1'
#
loop_
_entity.id
_entity.type
_entity.pdbx_description
1 polymer ?
#
loop_
_entity_poly.entity_id
_entity_poly.type
_entity_poly.pdbx_seq_one_letter_code
_entity_poly.pdbx_strand_id
1 'polypeptide(L)'
;YEDKTVRVLSNPKGEPRTQHARTPHHLLNGTITPSHLHFTILHNGIPDIDPEQHRLVIHGMVKQPKMFTLDNLMRYPMQTRQTFIECGGNSAPMFSNEPVQATLQYLHGVVSNSEWTGVLLSHLLDEVGIDPKAKWMLVEGADTAALTRSVPLTKAWDDAIVVLYQNGQRLMAEQGYPMRLLLPGWEGNMNIKFVRRIKITDQPAMSYYEARNYSPLLPDGRAYKFYFVNEVKSFITHPSFGTTLKEPGYYEISGIAYSGSGAIKRVMVSADGGQSWADAAIQGPVHDKAFTRFHIPWRWDGQPAVLTSRAVDDGGNIQPLRADFVKTRGQSKTPVTNPSAFGNNHYNSLTCWGINAKGEISHVYI
;
A
#
# COMPACT_ATOMS: atom_id res chain seq x y z
N TYR A 1 -28.99 -0.10 -12.39
CA TYR A 1 -27.75 -0.88 -12.36
C TYR A 1 -27.35 -1.05 -10.90
N GLU A 2 -27.66 -2.18 -10.29
CA GLU A 2 -27.07 -2.52 -8.98
C GLU A 2 -25.66 -2.99 -9.24
N ASP A 3 -24.69 -2.11 -9.10
CA ASP A 3 -23.29 -2.52 -9.10
C ASP A 3 -23.01 -3.28 -7.79
N LYS A 4 -22.93 -4.60 -7.90
CA LYS A 4 -22.58 -5.49 -6.79
C LYS A 4 -21.07 -5.59 -6.55
N THR A 5 -20.28 -4.72 -7.17
CA THR A 5 -18.84 -4.60 -6.90
C THR A 5 -18.64 -4.08 -5.49
N VAL A 6 -18.36 -4.98 -4.57
CA VAL A 6 -18.19 -4.65 -3.15
C VAL A 6 -16.77 -4.96 -2.69
N ARG A 7 -16.28 -4.18 -1.75
CA ARG A 7 -15.12 -4.57 -0.96
C ARG A 7 -15.46 -5.84 -0.19
N VAL A 8 -14.69 -6.89 -0.35
CA VAL A 8 -14.86 -8.08 0.46
C VAL A 8 -14.36 -7.77 1.88
N LEU A 9 -15.26 -7.83 2.85
CA LEU A 9 -14.92 -7.74 4.26
C LEU A 9 -14.27 -9.06 4.69
N SER A 10 -13.05 -9.01 5.18
CA SER A 10 -12.32 -10.19 5.65
C SER A 10 -12.93 -10.78 6.93
N ASN A 11 -13.66 -9.96 7.68
CA ASN A 11 -14.35 -10.36 8.89
C ASN A 11 -15.73 -9.69 8.99
N PRO A 12 -16.72 -10.11 8.17
CA PRO A 12 -18.04 -9.45 8.11
C PRO A 12 -18.85 -9.59 9.42
N LYS A 13 -18.51 -10.54 10.29
CA LYS A 13 -19.13 -10.77 11.61
C LYS A 13 -18.22 -10.38 12.78
N GLY A 14 -17.02 -9.83 12.49
CA GLY A 14 -16.06 -9.45 13.51
C GLY A 14 -16.44 -8.18 14.24
N GLU A 15 -15.84 -8.00 15.41
CA GLU A 15 -15.89 -6.78 16.17
C GLU A 15 -15.59 -5.57 15.27
N PRO A 16 -16.31 -4.45 15.38
CA PRO A 16 -16.08 -3.23 14.59
C PRO A 16 -14.63 -2.72 14.63
N ARG A 17 -13.86 -3.17 15.61
CA ARG A 17 -12.47 -2.77 15.87
C ARG A 17 -11.45 -3.29 14.86
N THR A 18 -11.77 -4.36 14.12
CA THR A 18 -10.83 -5.05 13.22
C THR A 18 -11.43 -5.28 11.83
N GLN A 19 -12.14 -4.29 11.30
CA GLN A 19 -12.69 -4.41 9.96
C GLN A 19 -11.58 -4.27 8.91
N HIS A 20 -11.53 -5.26 8.03
CA HIS A 20 -10.63 -5.27 6.88
C HIS A 20 -11.48 -5.36 5.61
N ALA A 21 -11.28 -4.43 4.69
CA ALA A 21 -11.87 -4.47 3.37
C ALA A 21 -10.78 -4.46 2.31
N ARG A 22 -10.96 -5.22 1.23
CA ARG A 22 -9.97 -5.45 0.18
C ARG A 22 -10.46 -4.91 -1.15
N THR A 23 -9.60 -4.20 -1.86
CA THR A 23 -9.89 -3.67 -3.20
C THR A 23 -9.98 -4.79 -4.23
N PRO A 24 -11.05 -4.81 -5.07
CA PRO A 24 -11.23 -5.82 -6.12
C PRO A 24 -10.49 -5.43 -7.42
N HIS A 25 -9.17 -5.50 -7.44
CA HIS A 25 -8.35 -5.04 -8.58
C HIS A 25 -8.68 -5.70 -9.91
N HIS A 26 -9.18 -6.95 -9.90
CA HIS A 26 -9.60 -7.69 -11.11
C HIS A 26 -10.87 -7.14 -11.76
N LEU A 27 -11.60 -6.26 -11.06
CA LEU A 27 -12.81 -5.60 -11.56
C LEU A 27 -12.57 -4.12 -11.89
N LEU A 28 -11.35 -3.62 -11.73
CA LEU A 28 -11.00 -2.21 -11.92
C LEU A 28 -10.02 -2.06 -13.09
N ASN A 29 -10.32 -1.15 -14.01
CA ASN A 29 -9.47 -0.88 -15.18
C ASN A 29 -8.70 0.44 -15.09
N GLY A 30 -9.11 1.38 -14.25
CA GLY A 30 -8.41 2.65 -14.05
C GLY A 30 -7.23 2.55 -13.08
N THR A 31 -6.47 3.65 -12.97
CA THR A 31 -5.41 3.79 -11.97
C THR A 31 -5.93 4.33 -10.64
N ILE A 32 -7.03 5.09 -10.63
CA ILE A 32 -7.68 5.58 -9.42
C ILE A 32 -8.66 4.54 -8.88
N THR A 33 -8.48 4.16 -7.64
CA THR A 33 -9.44 3.32 -6.91
C THR A 33 -10.59 4.20 -6.40
N PRO A 34 -11.85 3.91 -6.75
CA PRO A 34 -12.99 4.62 -6.17
C PRO A 34 -12.94 4.62 -4.65
N SER A 35 -13.31 5.73 -3.99
CA SER A 35 -13.14 5.88 -2.54
C SER A 35 -13.81 4.78 -1.74
N HIS A 36 -15.02 4.35 -2.13
CA HIS A 36 -15.76 3.27 -1.48
C HIS A 36 -15.18 1.86 -1.74
N LEU A 37 -14.29 1.69 -2.72
CA LEU A 37 -13.56 0.45 -3.01
C LEU A 37 -12.11 0.48 -2.49
N HIS A 38 -11.65 1.62 -1.97
CA HIS A 38 -10.34 1.72 -1.35
C HIS A 38 -10.25 0.77 -0.17
N PHE A 39 -9.14 0.03 -0.04
CA PHE A 39 -8.99 -0.92 1.07
C PHE A 39 -9.09 -0.22 2.43
N THR A 40 -9.53 -0.97 3.41
CA THR A 40 -9.63 -0.51 4.80
C THR A 40 -8.95 -1.50 5.73
N ILE A 41 -8.05 -1.01 6.56
CA ILE A 41 -7.49 -1.71 7.71
C ILE A 41 -7.71 -0.84 8.94
N LEU A 42 -8.43 -1.35 9.91
CA LEU A 42 -8.70 -0.68 11.19
C LEU A 42 -8.09 -1.51 12.31
N HIS A 43 -7.12 -0.92 13.01
CA HIS A 43 -6.50 -1.59 14.17
C HIS A 43 -7.34 -1.43 15.45
N ASN A 44 -8.03 -0.31 15.59
CA ASN A 44 -8.68 0.10 16.84
C ASN A 44 -10.06 0.72 16.61
N GLY A 45 -10.75 0.35 15.53
CA GLY A 45 -12.05 0.88 15.16
C GLY A 45 -12.01 2.25 14.48
N ILE A 46 -13.18 2.82 14.28
CA ILE A 46 -13.39 4.17 13.76
C ILE A 46 -13.82 5.04 14.94
N PRO A 47 -13.03 6.06 15.31
CA PRO A 47 -13.46 7.01 16.35
C PRO A 47 -14.59 7.90 15.83
N ASP A 48 -15.52 8.22 16.70
CA ASP A 48 -16.53 9.26 16.45
C ASP A 48 -15.87 10.62 16.73
N ILE A 49 -15.55 11.36 15.67
CA ILE A 49 -14.83 12.62 15.76
C ILE A 49 -15.68 13.75 15.25
N ASP A 50 -15.98 14.70 16.12
CA ASP A 50 -16.54 16.00 15.75
C ASP A 50 -15.43 16.83 15.07
N PRO A 51 -15.56 17.15 13.77
CA PRO A 51 -14.54 17.89 13.02
C PRO A 51 -14.33 19.30 13.55
N GLU A 52 -15.34 19.92 14.16
CA GLU A 52 -15.22 21.25 14.75
C GLU A 52 -14.41 21.25 16.04
N GLN A 53 -14.36 20.12 16.73
CA GLN A 53 -13.57 19.92 17.95
C GLN A 53 -12.20 19.30 17.67
N HIS A 54 -12.02 18.68 16.50
CA HIS A 54 -10.75 18.03 16.18
C HIS A 54 -9.61 19.03 15.96
N ARG A 55 -8.44 18.72 16.48
CA ARG A 55 -7.25 19.59 16.44
C ARG A 55 -6.02 18.78 16.07
N LEU A 56 -5.16 19.36 15.23
CA LEU A 56 -3.79 18.89 15.02
C LEU A 56 -2.85 19.76 15.85
N VAL A 57 -2.19 19.16 16.85
CA VAL A 57 -1.19 19.83 17.68
C VAL A 57 0.21 19.47 17.22
N ILE A 58 1.04 20.48 16.91
CA ILE A 58 2.47 20.30 16.62
C ILE A 58 3.27 20.94 17.76
N HIS A 59 4.10 20.13 18.44
CA HIS A 59 4.84 20.55 19.62
C HIS A 59 6.17 19.78 19.77
N GLY A 60 6.86 19.98 20.87
CA GLY A 60 8.15 19.32 21.19
C GLY A 60 9.31 20.25 20.86
N MET A 61 10.29 19.79 20.08
CA MET A 61 11.46 20.58 19.67
C MET A 61 11.10 21.59 18.57
N VAL A 62 10.30 22.57 18.94
CA VAL A 62 9.80 23.66 18.08
C VAL A 62 9.95 25.00 18.79
N LYS A 63 10.09 26.10 18.04
CA LYS A 63 10.15 27.46 18.61
C LYS A 63 8.80 27.85 19.23
N GLN A 64 7.69 27.52 18.57
CA GLN A 64 6.35 27.86 18.99
C GLN A 64 5.38 26.71 18.75
N PRO A 65 4.97 25.96 19.77
CA PRO A 65 3.91 24.96 19.62
C PRO A 65 2.63 25.61 19.10
N LYS A 66 1.98 24.91 18.14
CA LYS A 66 0.72 25.40 17.55
C LYS A 66 -0.34 24.31 17.48
N MET A 67 -1.56 24.76 17.44
CA MET A 67 -2.76 23.95 17.27
C MET A 67 -3.49 24.44 16.02
N PHE A 68 -3.79 23.51 15.11
CA PHE A 68 -4.48 23.79 13.86
C PHE A 68 -5.88 23.16 13.90
N THR A 69 -6.90 23.95 13.62
CA THR A 69 -8.25 23.50 13.35
C THR A 69 -8.38 23.08 11.88
N LEU A 70 -9.47 22.39 11.54
CA LEU A 70 -9.80 22.10 10.15
C LEU A 70 -9.88 23.40 9.31
N ASP A 71 -10.54 24.42 9.85
CA ASP A 71 -10.68 25.74 9.19
C ASP A 71 -9.35 26.45 9.01
N ASN A 72 -8.42 26.30 9.96
CA ASN A 72 -7.06 26.84 9.78
C ASN A 72 -6.38 26.14 8.59
N LEU A 73 -6.44 24.80 8.53
CA LEU A 73 -5.80 24.04 7.44
C LEU A 73 -6.40 24.39 6.07
N MET A 74 -7.70 24.65 5.97
CA MET A 74 -8.34 25.03 4.70
C MET A 74 -7.87 26.40 4.15
N ARG A 75 -7.17 27.21 4.94
CA ARG A 75 -6.60 28.49 4.49
C ARG A 75 -5.21 28.38 3.90
N TYR A 76 -4.53 27.24 4.05
CA TYR A 76 -3.23 26.99 3.44
C TYR A 76 -3.37 26.60 1.97
N PRO A 77 -2.34 26.82 1.15
CA PRO A 77 -2.29 26.25 -0.19
C PRO A 77 -2.43 24.74 -0.13
N MET A 78 -3.40 24.19 -0.86
CA MET A 78 -3.59 22.75 -0.96
C MET A 78 -2.87 22.20 -2.19
N GLN A 79 -2.33 21.00 -2.04
CA GLN A 79 -1.81 20.21 -3.14
C GLN A 79 -2.63 18.96 -3.33
N THR A 80 -2.76 18.56 -4.58
CA THR A 80 -3.35 17.28 -4.97
C THR A 80 -2.27 16.37 -5.52
N ARG A 81 -2.23 15.13 -5.02
CA ARG A 81 -1.29 14.11 -5.49
C ARG A 81 -1.99 12.78 -5.63
N GLN A 82 -1.76 12.14 -6.78
CA GLN A 82 -2.13 10.75 -6.98
C GLN A 82 -1.03 9.87 -6.41
N THR A 83 -1.36 9.01 -5.44
CA THR A 83 -0.40 8.05 -4.87
C THR A 83 -1.11 6.85 -4.25
N PHE A 84 -0.41 5.71 -4.23
CA PHE A 84 -0.93 4.51 -3.60
C PHE A 84 -0.64 4.48 -2.10
N ILE A 85 -1.44 3.72 -1.38
CA ILE A 85 -1.16 3.26 -0.02
C ILE A 85 -1.22 1.73 -0.05
N GLU A 86 -0.19 1.06 0.49
CA GLU A 86 -0.16 -0.39 0.64
C GLU A 86 0.06 -0.77 2.11
N CYS A 87 -0.77 -1.64 2.65
CA CYS A 87 -0.57 -2.22 3.97
C CYS A 87 0.62 -3.19 3.97
N GLY A 88 1.47 -3.15 4.99
CA GLY A 88 2.59 -4.08 5.12
C GLY A 88 2.20 -5.56 5.13
N GLY A 89 0.94 -5.86 5.47
CA GLY A 89 0.38 -7.21 5.38
C GLY A 89 -0.16 -7.59 4.00
N ASN A 90 -0.04 -6.74 2.98
CA ASN A 90 -0.48 -7.09 1.63
C ASN A 90 0.36 -8.24 1.08
N SER A 91 -0.29 -9.24 0.50
CA SER A 91 0.36 -10.46 -0.02
C SER A 91 1.03 -11.35 1.04
N ALA A 92 0.72 -11.18 2.31
CA ALA A 92 1.27 -12.02 3.38
C ALA A 92 1.06 -13.53 3.19
N PRO A 93 -0.05 -14.04 2.61
CA PRO A 93 -0.19 -15.48 2.32
C PRO A 93 0.92 -16.03 1.41
N MET A 94 1.56 -15.19 0.61
CA MET A 94 2.63 -15.58 -0.32
C MET A 94 3.97 -15.84 0.38
N PHE A 95 4.10 -15.57 1.69
CA PHE A 95 5.23 -16.07 2.49
C PHE A 95 5.17 -17.58 2.73
N SER A 96 4.03 -18.23 2.47
CA SER A 96 3.88 -19.69 2.60
C SER A 96 4.85 -20.43 1.67
N ASN A 97 5.31 -21.61 2.10
CA ASN A 97 6.15 -22.50 1.27
C ASN A 97 5.40 -23.04 0.05
N GLU A 98 4.09 -23.22 0.16
CA GLU A 98 3.21 -23.64 -0.93
C GLU A 98 2.33 -22.49 -1.41
N PRO A 99 2.01 -22.43 -2.72
CA PRO A 99 1.17 -21.37 -3.26
C PRO A 99 -0.27 -21.48 -2.72
N VAL A 100 -0.71 -20.41 -2.05
CA VAL A 100 -2.06 -20.34 -1.50
C VAL A 100 -3.05 -20.11 -2.63
N GLN A 101 -4.02 -21.02 -2.80
CA GLN A 101 -5.07 -20.90 -3.80
C GLN A 101 -6.14 -19.93 -3.31
N ALA A 102 -6.07 -18.70 -3.81
CA ALA A 102 -6.95 -17.61 -3.40
C ALA A 102 -7.11 -16.57 -4.52
N THR A 103 -8.18 -15.81 -4.45
CA THR A 103 -8.46 -14.75 -5.43
C THR A 103 -7.39 -13.64 -5.38
N LEU A 104 -7.21 -12.95 -6.50
CA LEU A 104 -6.36 -11.76 -6.58
C LEU A 104 -6.68 -10.76 -5.47
N GLN A 105 -7.98 -10.53 -5.20
CA GLN A 105 -8.44 -9.64 -4.14
C GLN A 105 -7.96 -10.07 -2.75
N TYR A 106 -7.93 -11.36 -2.47
CA TYR A 106 -7.40 -11.87 -1.20
C TYR A 106 -5.89 -11.70 -1.10
N LEU A 107 -5.15 -11.99 -2.17
CA LEU A 107 -3.69 -11.93 -2.20
C LEU A 107 -3.16 -10.49 -2.22
N HIS A 108 -3.77 -9.60 -3.03
CA HIS A 108 -3.23 -8.26 -3.32
C HIS A 108 -4.21 -7.12 -3.03
N GLY A 109 -5.34 -7.37 -2.40
CA GLY A 109 -6.39 -6.35 -2.25
C GLY A 109 -6.16 -5.33 -1.15
N VAL A 110 -5.03 -5.35 -0.43
CA VAL A 110 -4.74 -4.37 0.63
C VAL A 110 -3.74 -3.32 0.15
N VAL A 111 -3.92 -2.91 -1.08
CA VAL A 111 -3.28 -1.76 -1.71
C VAL A 111 -4.34 -1.02 -2.54
N SER A 112 -4.28 0.31 -2.60
CA SER A 112 -5.18 1.12 -3.42
C SER A 112 -4.48 2.42 -3.78
N ASN A 113 -4.89 3.04 -4.88
CA ASN A 113 -4.34 4.29 -5.38
C ASN A 113 -5.46 5.33 -5.47
N SER A 114 -5.25 6.50 -4.91
CA SER A 114 -6.23 7.58 -4.91
C SER A 114 -5.59 8.91 -5.21
N GLU A 115 -6.41 9.87 -5.56
CA GLU A 115 -6.06 11.26 -5.56
C GLU A 115 -6.28 11.83 -4.15
N TRP A 116 -5.25 12.41 -3.57
CA TRP A 116 -5.24 12.94 -2.22
C TRP A 116 -5.00 14.44 -2.24
N THR A 117 -5.87 15.21 -1.58
CA THR A 117 -5.76 16.65 -1.51
C THR A 117 -5.64 17.13 -0.07
N GLY A 118 -4.66 17.98 0.19
CA GLY A 118 -4.40 18.52 1.52
C GLY A 118 -3.26 19.52 1.55
N VAL A 119 -2.80 19.84 2.75
CA VAL A 119 -1.76 20.82 3.03
C VAL A 119 -0.42 20.12 3.17
N LEU A 120 0.63 20.60 2.49
CA LEU A 120 1.99 20.12 2.73
C LEU A 120 2.36 20.31 4.19
N LEU A 121 2.86 19.25 4.82
CA LEU A 121 3.27 19.31 6.22
C LEU A 121 4.41 20.33 6.43
N SER A 122 5.28 20.51 5.44
CA SER A 122 6.35 21.50 5.49
C SER A 122 5.86 22.91 5.83
N HIS A 123 4.72 23.36 5.29
CA HIS A 123 4.16 24.66 5.64
C HIS A 123 3.84 24.80 7.13
N LEU A 124 3.32 23.73 7.74
CA LEU A 124 3.01 23.73 9.16
C LEU A 124 4.29 23.65 10.03
N LEU A 125 5.30 22.91 9.55
CA LEU A 125 6.60 22.81 10.21
C LEU A 125 7.36 24.15 10.17
N ASP A 126 7.30 24.88 9.06
CA ASP A 126 7.86 26.24 8.94
C ASP A 126 7.22 27.18 9.96
N GLU A 127 5.91 27.09 10.10
CA GLU A 127 5.16 27.98 10.98
C GLU A 127 5.44 27.75 12.47
N VAL A 128 5.66 26.51 12.89
CA VAL A 128 6.04 26.20 14.29
C VAL A 128 7.53 26.45 14.56
N GLY A 129 8.35 26.49 13.52
CA GLY A 129 9.80 26.70 13.61
C GLY A 129 10.51 25.52 14.28
N ILE A 130 11.07 24.60 13.49
CA ILE A 130 11.73 23.40 13.98
C ILE A 130 13.09 23.74 14.61
N ASP A 131 13.40 23.15 15.77
CA ASP A 131 14.74 23.19 16.38
C ASP A 131 15.74 22.47 15.45
N PRO A 132 16.90 23.08 15.13
CA PRO A 132 17.91 22.46 14.26
C PRO A 132 18.46 21.11 14.73
N LYS A 133 18.32 20.78 16.02
CA LYS A 133 18.72 19.50 16.58
C LYS A 133 17.69 18.40 16.36
N ALA A 134 16.45 18.75 16.03
CA ALA A 134 15.38 17.78 15.78
C ALA A 134 15.66 16.97 14.52
N LYS A 135 15.32 15.67 14.55
CA LYS A 135 15.53 14.72 13.45
C LYS A 135 14.29 13.88 13.14
N TRP A 136 13.37 13.81 14.09
CA TRP A 136 12.22 12.94 14.04
C TRP A 136 10.94 13.68 14.39
N MET A 137 9.82 13.14 13.93
CA MET A 137 8.52 13.46 14.47
C MET A 137 7.80 12.17 14.90
N LEU A 138 7.13 12.22 16.03
CA LEU A 138 6.22 11.18 16.51
C LEU A 138 4.81 11.60 16.15
N VAL A 139 4.18 10.86 15.26
CA VAL A 139 2.82 11.14 14.76
C VAL A 139 1.83 10.23 15.46
N GLU A 140 0.72 10.79 15.93
CA GLU A 140 -0.30 10.08 16.71
C GLU A 140 -1.70 10.31 16.12
N GLY A 141 -2.46 9.22 15.99
CA GLY A 141 -3.86 9.22 15.62
C GLY A 141 -4.80 9.40 16.83
N ALA A 142 -6.06 9.75 16.57
CA ALA A 142 -7.11 9.87 17.56
C ALA A 142 -7.95 8.59 17.74
N ASP A 143 -7.48 7.45 17.18
CA ASP A 143 -8.09 6.16 17.43
C ASP A 143 -7.87 5.69 18.87
N THR A 144 -8.65 4.70 19.33
CA THR A 144 -8.67 4.27 20.75
C THR A 144 -7.30 3.90 21.30
N ALA A 145 -6.43 3.29 20.50
CA ALA A 145 -5.08 2.92 20.93
C ALA A 145 -4.02 3.98 20.59
N ALA A 146 -4.43 5.15 20.07
CA ALA A 146 -3.53 6.22 19.69
C ALA A 146 -2.36 5.69 18.83
N LEU A 147 -2.67 5.08 17.69
CA LEU A 147 -1.63 4.52 16.79
C LEU A 147 -0.55 5.57 16.53
N THR A 148 0.69 5.21 16.82
CA THR A 148 1.81 6.15 16.86
C THR A 148 2.96 5.61 16.02
N ARG A 149 3.57 6.49 15.19
CA ARG A 149 4.72 6.16 14.34
C ARG A 149 5.78 7.25 14.38
N SER A 150 7.04 6.80 14.40
CA SER A 150 8.20 7.69 14.29
C SER A 150 8.57 7.90 12.82
N VAL A 151 8.60 9.15 12.38
CA VAL A 151 8.89 9.54 11.00
C VAL A 151 10.10 10.47 11.00
N PRO A 152 11.14 10.22 10.17
CA PRO A 152 12.24 11.16 9.97
C PRO A 152 11.74 12.50 9.42
N LEU A 153 12.27 13.61 9.92
CA LEU A 153 11.91 14.96 9.43
C LEU A 153 12.25 15.16 7.96
N THR A 154 13.24 14.47 7.42
CA THR A 154 13.56 14.51 5.99
C THR A 154 12.35 14.15 5.13
N LYS A 155 11.59 13.12 5.51
CA LYS A 155 10.34 12.73 4.81
C LYS A 155 9.24 13.76 5.03
N ALA A 156 9.17 14.34 6.23
CA ALA A 156 8.17 15.36 6.54
C ALA A 156 8.32 16.62 5.68
N TRP A 157 9.57 17.02 5.40
CA TRP A 157 9.90 18.17 4.54
C TRP A 157 9.74 17.88 3.05
N ASP A 158 9.96 16.63 2.61
CA ASP A 158 9.95 16.23 1.21
C ASP A 158 8.53 16.30 0.61
N ASP A 159 7.65 15.42 1.02
CA ASP A 159 6.37 15.23 0.33
C ASP A 159 5.20 14.83 1.26
N ALA A 160 5.36 14.97 2.58
CA ALA A 160 4.29 14.65 3.53
C ALA A 160 3.12 15.62 3.42
N ILE A 161 1.89 15.09 3.45
CA ILE A 161 0.66 15.88 3.30
C ILE A 161 -0.28 15.60 4.48
N VAL A 162 -0.84 16.65 5.07
CA VAL A 162 -2.04 16.54 5.93
C VAL A 162 -3.24 16.57 5.02
N VAL A 163 -3.80 15.39 4.75
CA VAL A 163 -4.87 15.18 3.77
C VAL A 163 -6.24 15.45 4.38
N LEU A 164 -7.08 16.15 3.63
CA LEU A 164 -8.48 16.47 3.97
C LEU A 164 -9.49 15.85 3.00
N TYR A 165 -9.05 15.54 1.75
CA TYR A 165 -9.92 15.04 0.69
C TYR A 165 -9.29 13.84 -0.02
N GLN A 166 -10.14 12.92 -0.48
CA GLN A 166 -9.79 11.77 -1.30
C GLN A 166 -10.69 11.73 -2.53
N ASN A 167 -10.11 11.66 -3.73
CA ASN A 167 -10.84 11.63 -5.00
C ASN A 167 -11.88 12.76 -5.11
N GLY A 168 -11.50 13.98 -4.72
CA GLY A 168 -12.35 15.18 -4.79
C GLY A 168 -13.44 15.30 -3.71
N GLN A 169 -13.56 14.34 -2.77
CA GLN A 169 -14.55 14.37 -1.69
C GLN A 169 -13.88 14.33 -0.31
N ARG A 170 -14.60 14.71 0.75
CA ARG A 170 -14.12 14.57 2.11
C ARG A 170 -13.70 13.14 2.40
N LEU A 171 -12.67 12.96 3.24
CA LEU A 171 -12.26 11.62 3.67
C LEU A 171 -13.45 10.84 4.23
N MET A 172 -13.55 9.57 3.87
CA MET A 172 -14.47 8.65 4.55
C MET A 172 -13.96 8.38 5.97
N ALA A 173 -14.88 8.04 6.89
CA ALA A 173 -14.54 7.76 8.28
C ALA A 173 -13.44 6.69 8.40
N GLU A 174 -13.57 5.58 7.68
CA GLU A 174 -12.58 4.48 7.67
C GLU A 174 -11.24 4.86 7.00
N GLN A 175 -11.20 5.96 6.24
CA GLN A 175 -9.99 6.50 5.63
C GLN A 175 -9.31 7.60 6.45
N GLY A 176 -9.88 7.96 7.61
CA GLY A 176 -9.22 8.86 8.56
C GLY A 176 -9.82 10.25 8.66
N TYR A 177 -11.15 10.40 8.40
CA TYR A 177 -11.86 11.67 8.63
C TYR A 177 -11.65 12.19 10.07
N PRO A 178 -11.43 13.51 10.32
CA PRO A 178 -11.47 14.60 9.33
C PRO A 178 -10.13 14.87 8.63
N MET A 179 -9.01 14.33 9.11
CA MET A 179 -7.68 14.50 8.52
C MET A 179 -6.78 13.31 8.78
N ARG A 180 -5.90 13.03 7.85
CA ARG A 180 -4.86 12.00 7.98
C ARG A 180 -3.49 12.50 7.53
N LEU A 181 -2.42 11.91 8.04
CA LEU A 181 -1.11 12.06 7.46
C LEU A 181 -0.97 11.11 6.26
N LEU A 182 -0.42 11.62 5.15
CA LEU A 182 -0.02 10.86 3.97
C LEU A 182 1.48 11.02 3.76
N LEU A 183 2.17 9.89 3.62
CA LEU A 183 3.59 9.79 3.29
C LEU A 183 3.73 9.01 1.99
N PRO A 184 3.72 9.68 0.81
CA PRO A 184 3.72 9.03 -0.48
C PRO A 184 4.81 7.99 -0.64
N GLY A 185 4.46 6.78 -1.12
CA GLY A 185 5.39 5.67 -1.32
C GLY A 185 5.79 4.91 -0.06
N TRP A 186 5.36 5.35 1.13
CA TRP A 186 5.66 4.69 2.38
C TRP A 186 4.56 3.71 2.81
N GLU A 187 4.95 2.70 3.56
CA GLU A 187 4.08 1.64 4.06
C GLU A 187 2.82 2.19 4.74
N GLY A 188 1.68 1.53 4.52
CA GLY A 188 0.36 2.00 4.94
C GLY A 188 0.24 2.37 6.42
N ASN A 189 0.93 1.63 7.30
CA ASN A 189 0.91 1.92 8.74
C ASN A 189 1.59 3.25 9.11
N MET A 190 2.44 3.81 8.25
CA MET A 190 3.08 5.11 8.44
C MET A 190 2.13 6.27 8.12
N ASN A 191 1.06 6.01 7.38
CA ASN A 191 0.06 6.97 6.94
C ASN A 191 -1.05 7.09 8.00
N ILE A 192 -0.76 7.77 9.09
CA ILE A 192 -1.61 7.84 10.29
C ILE A 192 -2.96 8.48 9.99
N LYS A 193 -4.03 7.74 10.25
CA LYS A 193 -5.42 8.21 10.19
C LYS A 193 -5.79 9.02 11.43
N PHE A 194 -6.79 9.90 11.31
CA PHE A 194 -7.30 10.68 12.43
C PHE A 194 -6.18 11.45 13.15
N VAL A 195 -5.22 11.98 12.38
CA VAL A 195 -4.03 12.60 12.96
C VAL A 195 -4.42 13.75 13.90
N ARG A 196 -3.92 13.69 15.16
CA ARG A 196 -4.24 14.68 16.19
C ARG A 196 -3.00 15.35 16.79
N ARG A 197 -1.85 14.68 16.75
CA ARG A 197 -0.64 15.18 17.39
C ARG A 197 0.61 14.79 16.60
N ILE A 198 1.51 15.76 16.47
CA ILE A 198 2.87 15.58 15.96
C ILE A 198 3.83 16.14 17.00
N LYS A 199 4.65 15.28 17.62
CA LYS A 199 5.70 15.67 18.56
C LYS A 199 7.05 15.64 17.86
N ILE A 200 7.72 16.78 17.77
CA ILE A 200 9.05 16.90 17.19
C ILE A 200 10.11 16.48 18.21
N THR A 201 11.05 15.62 17.79
CA THR A 201 12.05 14.99 18.68
C THR A 201 13.39 14.84 17.97
N ASP A 202 14.47 14.57 18.71
CA ASP A 202 15.80 14.25 18.19
C ASP A 202 16.01 12.74 17.97
N GLN A 203 15.15 11.90 18.56
CA GLN A 203 15.20 10.44 18.48
C GLN A 203 13.82 9.85 18.17
N PRO A 204 13.74 8.65 17.55
CA PRO A 204 12.48 7.93 17.39
C PRO A 204 11.98 7.41 18.74
N ALA A 205 10.66 7.26 18.88
CA ALA A 205 10.05 6.86 20.15
C ALA A 205 10.02 5.36 20.39
N MET A 206 10.16 4.53 19.36
CA MET A 206 9.98 3.07 19.44
C MET A 206 8.66 2.70 20.13
N SER A 207 7.56 3.21 19.57
CA SER A 207 6.22 2.99 20.08
C SER A 207 5.84 1.50 20.10
N TYR A 208 4.76 1.15 20.81
CA TYR A 208 4.31 -0.23 20.94
C TYR A 208 4.16 -0.98 19.60
N TYR A 209 3.51 -0.34 18.62
CA TYR A 209 3.34 -0.96 17.31
C TYR A 209 4.66 -1.08 16.54
N GLU A 210 5.57 -0.12 16.67
CA GLU A 210 6.90 -0.18 16.06
C GLU A 210 7.71 -1.35 16.57
N ALA A 211 7.74 -1.54 17.90
CA ALA A 211 8.49 -2.61 18.54
C ALA A 211 7.87 -4.00 18.30
N ARG A 212 6.52 -4.08 18.25
CA ARG A 212 5.83 -5.37 18.17
C ARG A 212 5.54 -5.85 16.75
N ASN A 213 5.05 -4.95 15.87
CA ASN A 213 4.44 -5.36 14.60
C ASN A 213 5.26 -4.96 13.38
N TYR A 214 6.07 -3.88 13.49
CA TYR A 214 6.72 -3.26 12.34
C TYR A 214 8.24 -3.22 12.46
N SER A 215 8.80 -4.19 13.15
CA SER A 215 10.24 -4.47 13.23
C SER A 215 10.48 -5.95 12.88
N PRO A 216 10.36 -6.29 11.58
CA PRO A 216 10.43 -7.68 11.14
C PRO A 216 11.80 -8.30 11.39
N LEU A 217 11.78 -9.57 11.84
CA LEU A 217 12.97 -10.38 12.02
C LEU A 217 13.44 -10.95 10.69
N LEU A 218 14.72 -10.84 10.41
CA LEU A 218 15.37 -11.40 9.24
C LEU A 218 15.89 -12.82 9.52
N PRO A 219 16.15 -13.63 8.46
CA PRO A 219 16.67 -15.00 8.63
C PRO A 219 17.98 -15.09 9.40
N ASP A 220 18.80 -14.04 9.42
CA ASP A 220 20.07 -13.95 10.15
C ASP A 220 19.94 -13.53 11.61
N GLY A 221 18.71 -13.38 12.12
CA GLY A 221 18.42 -12.98 13.49
C GLY A 221 18.42 -11.47 13.76
N ARG A 222 18.76 -10.65 12.78
CA ARG A 222 18.61 -9.20 12.87
C ARG A 222 17.16 -8.79 12.62
N ALA A 223 16.79 -7.58 13.01
CA ALA A 223 15.50 -6.99 12.71
C ALA A 223 15.66 -5.64 11.98
N TYR A 224 14.78 -5.35 11.05
CA TYR A 224 14.64 -3.99 10.58
C TYR A 224 14.02 -3.16 11.69
N LYS A 225 14.70 -2.08 12.06
CA LYS A 225 14.14 -1.15 13.06
C LYS A 225 12.91 -0.44 12.55
N PHE A 226 12.92 -0.06 11.26
CA PHE A 226 11.81 0.55 10.56
C PHE A 226 11.79 0.07 9.11
N TYR A 227 10.61 -0.30 8.63
CA TYR A 227 10.34 -0.49 7.22
C TYR A 227 9.52 0.69 6.74
N PHE A 228 10.07 1.49 5.84
CA PHE A 228 9.43 2.73 5.41
C PHE A 228 8.87 2.64 4.00
N VAL A 229 9.73 2.39 3.02
CA VAL A 229 9.40 2.51 1.60
C VAL A 229 8.85 1.19 1.08
N ASN A 230 7.72 1.24 0.39
CA ASN A 230 7.23 0.10 -0.39
C ASN A 230 8.10 -0.09 -1.63
N GLU A 231 8.75 -1.24 -1.75
CA GLU A 231 9.61 -1.58 -2.88
C GLU A 231 8.78 -1.80 -4.14
N VAL A 232 9.46 -1.75 -5.31
CA VAL A 232 8.85 -1.98 -6.61
C VAL A 232 8.10 -3.31 -6.66
N LYS A 233 6.87 -3.28 -7.18
CA LYS A 233 5.98 -4.43 -7.25
C LYS A 233 5.06 -4.36 -8.45
N SER A 234 4.76 -5.52 -9.04
CA SER A 234 3.70 -5.68 -10.03
C SER A 234 2.97 -7.00 -9.83
N PHE A 235 1.76 -7.06 -10.31
CA PHE A 235 0.98 -8.28 -10.41
C PHE A 235 -0.03 -8.20 -11.55
N ILE A 236 -0.29 -9.35 -12.18
CA ILE A 236 -1.29 -9.48 -13.24
C ILE A 236 -2.67 -9.50 -12.60
N THR A 237 -3.57 -8.63 -13.07
CA THR A 237 -4.96 -8.54 -12.61
C THR A 237 -5.91 -9.36 -13.48
N HIS A 238 -5.56 -9.55 -14.75
CA HIS A 238 -6.33 -10.35 -15.70
C HIS A 238 -5.38 -10.98 -16.75
N PRO A 239 -5.54 -12.29 -17.05
CA PRO A 239 -6.35 -13.26 -16.35
C PRO A 239 -5.75 -13.63 -14.98
N SER A 240 -6.58 -14.05 -14.02
CA SER A 240 -6.17 -14.40 -12.65
C SER A 240 -7.05 -15.50 -12.06
N PHE A 241 -6.70 -16.00 -10.88
CA PHE A 241 -7.45 -17.05 -10.18
C PHE A 241 -8.96 -16.76 -10.13
N GLY A 242 -9.76 -17.77 -10.46
CA GLY A 242 -11.23 -17.68 -10.53
C GLY A 242 -11.77 -17.35 -11.92
N THR A 243 -10.88 -17.08 -12.90
CA THR A 243 -11.25 -17.03 -14.32
C THR A 243 -10.84 -18.30 -15.05
N THR A 244 -11.48 -18.61 -16.18
CA THR A 244 -11.14 -19.75 -17.04
C THR A 244 -11.06 -19.27 -18.48
N LEU A 245 -9.98 -19.58 -19.16
CA LEU A 245 -9.84 -19.36 -20.60
C LEU A 245 -10.66 -20.43 -21.32
N LYS A 246 -11.60 -20.04 -22.17
CA LYS A 246 -12.57 -20.98 -22.78
C LYS A 246 -11.98 -21.76 -23.93
N GLU A 247 -11.15 -21.13 -24.74
CA GLU A 247 -10.62 -21.69 -26.00
C GLU A 247 -9.25 -21.07 -26.35
N PRO A 248 -8.41 -21.75 -27.13
CA PRO A 248 -7.19 -21.16 -27.65
C PRO A 248 -7.52 -19.90 -28.46
N GLY A 249 -6.72 -18.85 -28.29
CA GLY A 249 -6.99 -17.57 -28.95
C GLY A 249 -6.15 -16.43 -28.39
N TYR A 250 -6.49 -15.21 -28.78
CA TYR A 250 -5.86 -14.00 -28.26
C TYR A 250 -6.55 -13.52 -26.99
N TYR A 251 -5.74 -13.28 -26.00
CA TYR A 251 -6.13 -12.72 -24.70
C TYR A 251 -5.28 -11.48 -24.42
N GLU A 252 -5.78 -10.58 -23.60
CA GLU A 252 -5.01 -9.50 -23.06
C GLU A 252 -4.55 -9.89 -21.64
N ILE A 253 -3.24 -9.81 -21.40
CA ILE A 253 -2.70 -9.83 -20.04
C ILE A 253 -2.62 -8.39 -19.59
N SER A 254 -3.27 -8.06 -18.47
CA SER A 254 -3.21 -6.73 -17.87
C SER A 254 -2.92 -6.79 -16.38
N GLY A 255 -2.36 -5.70 -15.86
CA GLY A 255 -1.98 -5.66 -14.44
C GLY A 255 -1.68 -4.27 -13.93
N ILE A 256 -1.18 -4.24 -12.70
CA ILE A 256 -0.78 -3.05 -11.96
C ILE A 256 0.68 -3.17 -11.56
N ALA A 257 1.42 -2.07 -11.67
CA ALA A 257 2.77 -1.91 -11.15
C ALA A 257 2.88 -0.61 -10.36
N TYR A 258 3.73 -0.57 -9.34
CA TYR A 258 4.01 0.61 -8.52
C TYR A 258 5.35 0.49 -7.79
N SER A 259 5.90 1.62 -7.37
CA SER A 259 7.08 1.71 -6.51
C SER A 259 6.92 2.88 -5.54
N GLY A 260 7.32 2.69 -4.30
CA GLY A 260 7.38 3.77 -3.31
C GLY A 260 8.61 4.67 -3.47
N SER A 261 9.56 4.26 -4.31
CA SER A 261 10.80 5.00 -4.57
C SER A 261 10.72 5.94 -5.79
N GLY A 262 9.76 5.71 -6.70
CA GLY A 262 9.68 6.48 -7.93
C GLY A 262 8.53 6.06 -8.85
N ALA A 263 8.62 6.46 -10.10
CA ALA A 263 7.68 6.09 -11.16
C ALA A 263 8.06 4.75 -11.79
N ILE A 264 7.08 4.02 -12.30
CA ILE A 264 7.35 2.79 -13.06
C ILE A 264 7.88 3.15 -14.44
N LYS A 265 9.06 2.62 -14.77
CA LYS A 265 9.73 2.84 -16.06
C LYS A 265 9.45 1.72 -17.05
N ARG A 266 9.34 0.47 -16.57
CA ARG A 266 9.20 -0.71 -17.42
C ARG A 266 8.43 -1.80 -16.69
N VAL A 267 7.60 -2.53 -17.42
CA VAL A 267 7.01 -3.78 -16.94
C VAL A 267 7.25 -4.84 -18.01
N MET A 268 7.79 -5.97 -17.60
CA MET A 268 7.98 -7.15 -18.43
C MET A 268 6.97 -8.22 -18.04
N VAL A 269 6.48 -8.97 -19.01
CA VAL A 269 5.58 -10.10 -18.81
C VAL A 269 6.20 -11.36 -19.40
N SER A 270 6.07 -12.46 -18.68
CA SER A 270 6.42 -13.80 -19.13
C SER A 270 5.16 -14.66 -19.17
N ALA A 271 5.04 -15.54 -20.14
CA ALA A 271 4.01 -16.55 -20.24
C ALA A 271 4.54 -18.00 -20.10
N ASP A 272 5.82 -18.17 -19.85
CA ASP A 272 6.55 -19.44 -19.77
C ASP A 272 7.27 -19.64 -18.42
N GLY A 273 6.78 -18.99 -17.35
CA GLY A 273 7.35 -19.12 -16.02
C GLY A 273 8.70 -18.41 -15.86
N GLY A 274 8.91 -17.32 -16.59
CA GLY A 274 10.10 -16.49 -16.45
C GLY A 274 11.30 -16.91 -17.32
N GLN A 275 11.12 -17.85 -18.25
CA GLN A 275 12.17 -18.26 -19.19
C GLN A 275 12.40 -17.20 -20.27
N SER A 276 11.33 -16.59 -20.76
CA SER A 276 11.39 -15.44 -21.67
C SER A 276 10.52 -14.30 -21.18
N TRP A 277 10.87 -13.08 -21.60
CA TRP A 277 10.20 -11.85 -21.15
C TRP A 277 9.95 -10.91 -22.34
N ALA A 278 8.76 -10.32 -22.39
CA ALA A 278 8.41 -9.28 -23.34
C ALA A 278 7.99 -8.01 -22.62
N ASP A 279 8.26 -6.84 -23.20
CA ASP A 279 7.84 -5.57 -22.66
C ASP A 279 6.33 -5.37 -22.84
N ALA A 280 5.65 -5.10 -21.76
CA ALA A 280 4.24 -4.71 -21.78
C ALA A 280 4.11 -3.21 -22.07
N ALA A 281 3.04 -2.84 -22.75
CA ALA A 281 2.67 -1.45 -22.93
C ALA A 281 2.23 -0.85 -21.58
N ILE A 282 2.77 0.31 -21.25
CA ILE A 282 2.40 1.07 -20.04
C ILE A 282 1.32 2.09 -20.45
N GLN A 283 0.21 2.11 -19.70
CA GLN A 283 -0.85 3.08 -19.88
C GLN A 283 -0.48 4.39 -19.17
N GLY A 284 -0.32 5.46 -19.94
CA GLY A 284 -0.07 6.80 -19.40
C GLY A 284 -1.35 7.51 -18.92
N PRO A 285 -1.22 8.59 -18.14
CA PRO A 285 0.03 9.13 -17.60
C PRO A 285 0.61 8.27 -16.47
N VAL A 286 1.96 8.23 -16.38
CA VAL A 286 2.68 7.58 -15.30
C VAL A 286 3.02 8.63 -14.25
N HIS A 287 2.64 8.38 -13.01
CA HIS A 287 2.91 9.27 -11.88
C HIS A 287 3.91 8.63 -10.89
N ASP A 288 4.71 9.47 -10.26
CA ASP A 288 5.61 9.09 -9.17
C ASP A 288 4.83 8.51 -7.99
N LYS A 289 5.29 7.37 -7.46
CA LYS A 289 4.69 6.70 -6.29
C LYS A 289 3.19 6.40 -6.44
N ALA A 290 2.75 6.04 -7.65
CA ALA A 290 1.36 5.77 -7.99
C ALA A 290 1.20 4.50 -8.81
N PHE A 291 -0.04 4.03 -8.96
CA PHE A 291 -0.33 2.90 -9.84
C PHE A 291 -0.05 3.24 -11.30
N THR A 292 0.59 2.31 -11.96
CA THR A 292 0.77 2.28 -13.41
C THR A 292 0.10 1.01 -13.93
N ARG A 293 -0.82 1.15 -14.88
CA ARG A 293 -1.42 0.01 -15.57
C ARG A 293 -0.51 -0.42 -16.71
N PHE A 294 -0.46 -1.73 -16.95
CA PHE A 294 0.20 -2.32 -18.10
C PHE A 294 -0.68 -3.35 -18.77
N HIS A 295 -0.46 -3.56 -20.05
CA HIS A 295 -1.14 -4.58 -20.84
C HIS A 295 -0.24 -5.09 -21.96
N ILE A 296 -0.47 -6.35 -22.37
CA ILE A 296 0.20 -6.99 -23.50
C ILE A 296 -0.73 -8.04 -24.11
N PRO A 297 -0.87 -8.08 -25.47
CA PRO A 297 -1.59 -9.15 -26.10
C PRO A 297 -0.81 -10.46 -25.98
N TRP A 298 -1.51 -11.52 -25.72
CA TRP A 298 -0.95 -12.85 -25.58
C TRP A 298 -1.80 -13.87 -26.32
N ARG A 299 -1.17 -14.76 -27.10
CA ARG A 299 -1.85 -15.87 -27.77
C ARG A 299 -1.69 -17.12 -26.95
N TRP A 300 -2.78 -17.59 -26.37
CA TRP A 300 -2.83 -18.91 -25.74
C TRP A 300 -3.12 -19.98 -26.80
N ASP A 301 -2.35 -21.04 -26.84
CA ASP A 301 -2.44 -22.16 -27.78
C ASP A 301 -3.19 -23.38 -27.21
N GLY A 302 -3.75 -23.27 -25.98
CA GLY A 302 -4.39 -24.37 -25.28
C GLY A 302 -3.43 -25.23 -24.44
N GLN A 303 -2.13 -24.93 -24.46
CA GLN A 303 -1.15 -25.65 -23.64
C GLN A 303 -0.98 -25.01 -22.25
N PRO A 304 -0.50 -25.78 -21.27
CA PRO A 304 -0.15 -25.20 -19.96
C PRO A 304 0.81 -24.02 -20.09
N ALA A 305 0.53 -22.95 -19.35
CA ALA A 305 1.32 -21.72 -19.33
C ALA A 305 1.48 -21.20 -17.91
N VAL A 306 2.49 -20.39 -17.67
CA VAL A 306 2.67 -19.67 -16.39
C VAL A 306 2.90 -18.19 -16.66
N LEU A 307 1.91 -17.38 -16.28
CA LEU A 307 1.95 -15.95 -16.44
C LEU A 307 2.56 -15.27 -15.22
N THR A 308 3.46 -14.33 -15.44
CA THR A 308 4.01 -13.48 -14.39
C THR A 308 4.42 -12.13 -14.93
N SER A 309 4.47 -11.10 -14.07
CA SER A 309 4.97 -9.77 -14.41
C SER A 309 6.12 -9.35 -13.52
N ARG A 310 7.00 -8.49 -14.05
CA ARG A 310 8.16 -7.95 -13.33
C ARG A 310 8.33 -6.48 -13.66
N ALA A 311 8.28 -5.63 -12.64
CA ALA A 311 8.40 -4.19 -12.79
C ALA A 311 9.82 -3.68 -12.50
N VAL A 312 10.15 -2.55 -13.14
CA VAL A 312 11.36 -1.75 -12.90
C VAL A 312 10.92 -0.30 -12.74
N ASP A 313 11.39 0.39 -11.71
CA ASP A 313 11.16 1.81 -11.51
C ASP A 313 12.24 2.68 -12.19
N ASP A 314 12.07 3.99 -12.15
CA ASP A 314 12.99 4.97 -12.74
C ASP A 314 14.32 5.08 -11.99
N GLY A 315 14.38 4.66 -10.73
CA GLY A 315 15.62 4.49 -9.95
C GLY A 315 16.41 3.23 -10.30
N GLY A 316 15.86 2.36 -11.17
CA GLY A 316 16.49 1.10 -11.57
C GLY A 316 16.25 -0.05 -10.59
N ASN A 317 15.39 0.14 -9.58
CA ASN A 317 15.00 -0.98 -8.72
C ASN A 317 14.14 -1.94 -9.50
N ILE A 318 14.44 -3.24 -9.35
CA ILE A 318 13.75 -4.32 -10.04
C ILE A 318 13.06 -5.26 -9.06
N GLN A 319 11.84 -5.64 -9.35
CA GLN A 319 11.08 -6.60 -8.56
C GLN A 319 11.83 -7.95 -8.47
N PRO A 320 12.07 -8.50 -7.26
CA PRO A 320 12.89 -9.70 -7.07
C PRO A 320 12.18 -10.98 -7.54
N LEU A 321 12.96 -11.95 -7.99
CA LEU A 321 12.51 -13.33 -8.14
C LEU A 321 12.20 -13.93 -6.76
N ARG A 322 11.35 -14.98 -6.72
CA ARG A 322 10.97 -15.60 -5.44
C ARG A 322 12.19 -16.18 -4.69
N ALA A 323 13.11 -16.83 -5.38
CA ALA A 323 14.30 -17.40 -4.75
C ALA A 323 15.15 -16.33 -4.03
N ASP A 324 15.36 -15.17 -4.67
CA ASP A 324 16.10 -14.05 -4.08
C ASP A 324 15.35 -13.43 -2.90
N PHE A 325 14.04 -13.29 -3.05
CA PHE A 325 13.17 -12.77 -1.98
C PHE A 325 13.22 -13.67 -0.75
N VAL A 326 13.03 -14.98 -0.91
CA VAL A 326 13.05 -15.96 0.19
C VAL A 326 14.40 -15.98 0.89
N LYS A 327 15.50 -15.91 0.14
CA LYS A 327 16.85 -15.81 0.70
C LYS A 327 17.03 -14.59 1.60
N THR A 328 16.40 -13.47 1.24
CA THR A 328 16.57 -12.17 1.93
C THR A 328 15.57 -11.96 3.07
N ARG A 329 14.31 -12.38 2.87
CA ARG A 329 13.20 -12.09 3.78
C ARG A 329 12.68 -13.31 4.54
N GLY A 330 13.08 -14.51 4.10
CA GLY A 330 12.56 -15.77 4.66
C GLY A 330 11.23 -16.22 4.05
N GLN A 331 10.80 -17.38 4.51
CA GLN A 331 9.56 -18.02 4.07
C GLN A 331 8.97 -18.80 5.25
N SER A 332 7.63 -18.92 5.32
CA SER A 332 6.96 -19.75 6.30
C SER A 332 6.93 -21.22 5.89
N LYS A 333 7.16 -22.11 6.83
CA LYS A 333 7.00 -23.58 6.63
C LYS A 333 5.54 -24.02 6.65
N THR A 334 4.63 -23.14 7.06
CA THR A 334 3.18 -23.40 7.13
C THR A 334 2.42 -22.28 6.41
N PRO A 335 1.18 -22.52 5.97
CA PRO A 335 0.36 -21.45 5.41
C PRO A 335 0.24 -20.27 6.37
N VAL A 336 0.50 -19.05 5.85
CA VAL A 336 0.41 -17.83 6.64
C VAL A 336 -1.05 -17.39 6.69
N THR A 337 -1.71 -17.72 7.77
CA THR A 337 -3.09 -17.28 8.05
C THR A 337 -3.14 -15.94 8.79
N ASN A 338 -2.04 -15.57 9.45
CA ASN A 338 -1.92 -14.30 10.19
C ASN A 338 -0.67 -13.53 9.69
N PRO A 339 -0.85 -12.38 9.02
CA PRO A 339 0.25 -11.53 8.58
C PRO A 339 1.22 -11.13 9.68
N SER A 340 0.74 -10.96 10.92
CA SER A 340 1.56 -10.58 12.06
C SER A 340 2.61 -11.63 12.43
N ALA A 341 2.46 -12.88 12.00
CA ALA A 341 3.46 -13.93 12.27
C ALA A 341 4.82 -13.67 11.60
N PHE A 342 4.85 -12.82 10.55
CA PHE A 342 6.05 -12.40 9.83
C PHE A 342 6.41 -10.93 10.07
N GLY A 343 5.91 -10.31 11.16
CA GLY A 343 6.20 -8.93 11.48
C GLY A 343 5.77 -7.94 10.40
N ASN A 344 4.66 -8.20 9.68
CA ASN A 344 4.17 -7.38 8.57
C ASN A 344 5.26 -7.01 7.55
N ASN A 345 6.08 -7.98 7.16
CA ASN A 345 7.06 -7.82 6.11
C ASN A 345 6.37 -7.50 4.78
N HIS A 346 6.81 -6.46 4.12
CA HIS A 346 6.38 -6.16 2.76
C HIS A 346 6.78 -7.30 1.81
N TYR A 347 5.81 -7.81 1.05
CA TYR A 347 6.03 -8.84 0.04
C TYR A 347 5.98 -8.22 -1.36
N ASN A 348 7.10 -8.22 -2.06
CA ASN A 348 7.20 -7.66 -3.42
C ASN A 348 7.74 -8.64 -4.47
N SER A 349 7.86 -9.93 -4.15
CA SER A 349 8.28 -10.93 -5.15
C SER A 349 7.21 -11.17 -6.22
N LEU A 350 7.59 -11.86 -7.28
CA LEU A 350 6.71 -12.19 -8.39
C LEU A 350 5.47 -12.95 -7.93
N THR A 351 4.34 -12.64 -8.55
CA THR A 351 3.08 -13.40 -8.46
C THR A 351 2.86 -14.13 -9.77
N CYS A 352 2.60 -15.43 -9.71
CA CYS A 352 2.50 -16.26 -10.92
C CYS A 352 1.16 -16.97 -10.98
N TRP A 353 0.55 -16.95 -12.18
CA TRP A 353 -0.69 -17.63 -12.49
C TRP A 353 -0.42 -18.80 -13.44
N GLY A 354 -0.54 -20.03 -12.93
CA GLY A 354 -0.47 -21.25 -13.75
C GLY A 354 -1.81 -21.48 -14.45
N ILE A 355 -1.76 -21.74 -15.74
CA ILE A 355 -2.91 -22.08 -16.56
C ILE A 355 -2.73 -23.50 -17.04
N ASN A 356 -3.71 -24.38 -16.80
CA ASN A 356 -3.69 -25.74 -17.29
C ASN A 356 -4.31 -25.87 -18.71
N ALA A 357 -4.25 -27.03 -19.32
CA ALA A 357 -4.79 -27.28 -20.66
C ALA A 357 -6.32 -27.11 -20.77
N LYS A 358 -7.04 -27.02 -19.63
CA LYS A 358 -8.48 -26.70 -19.61
C LYS A 358 -8.75 -25.21 -19.47
N GLY A 359 -7.70 -24.38 -19.41
CA GLY A 359 -7.80 -22.94 -19.19
C GLY A 359 -8.07 -22.53 -17.74
N GLU A 360 -8.03 -23.46 -16.79
CA GLU A 360 -8.25 -23.19 -15.37
C GLU A 360 -6.98 -22.52 -14.77
N ILE A 361 -7.16 -21.49 -13.96
CA ILE A 361 -6.09 -20.67 -13.43
C ILE A 361 -5.88 -20.95 -11.94
N SER A 362 -4.63 -21.18 -11.56
CA SER A 362 -4.21 -21.41 -10.17
C SER A 362 -3.01 -20.50 -9.81
N HIS A 363 -2.83 -20.21 -8.53
CA HIS A 363 -1.63 -19.56 -8.03
C HIS A 363 -0.50 -20.59 -7.98
N VAL A 364 0.66 -20.27 -8.55
CA VAL A 364 1.84 -21.13 -8.59
C VAL A 364 3.10 -20.36 -8.20
N TYR A 365 4.15 -21.07 -7.84
CA TYR A 365 5.50 -20.52 -7.68
C TYR A 365 6.41 -20.97 -8.83
N ILE A 366 7.42 -20.15 -9.17
CA ILE A 366 8.49 -20.42 -10.13
C ILE A 366 9.84 -20.24 -9.46
#